data_20fe1c81893d219bb735937606196027
#
_entry.id   20fe1c81893d219bb735937606196027
#
_cell.length_a   1.000
_cell.length_b   1.000
_cell.length_c   1.000
_cell.angle_alpha   90.00
_cell.angle_beta   90.00
_cell.angle_gamma   90.00
#
_symmetry.space_group_name_H-M   'P 1'
#
loop_
_entity.id
_entity.type
_entity.pdbx_description
1 polymer ?
#
loop_
_entity_poly.entity_id
_entity_poly.type
_entity_poly.pdbx_seq_one_letter_code
_entity_poly.pdbx_strand_id
1 'polypeptide(L)'
;MRPDPTPRPAHSHDHPHVGGRGTGALPRRPGRALRIGIGGPVGSGKTALVAALCRTLAPELSLAVVTNDIYTTEDADFLLRNGVLAAERVRAVETGACPHTAIRDDISANLEAVEELEATLPPLDLVLLESGGDNLTATFSRGLVHHQIFVIDVAGGDKVPRKGGPGVTSADLLVINKTDLAPQVGADLAVMDRDARAKRGDLPVLFTSLVRDPTAADVAAWVRQCLGVPAR
;
A
#
# COMPACT_ATOMS: atom_id res chain seq x y z
N MET A 1 -47.01 -12.59 45.58
CA MET A 1 -45.75 -11.89 45.88
C MET A 1 -44.62 -12.65 45.21
N ARG A 2 -44.15 -12.20 44.03
CA ARG A 2 -43.03 -12.81 43.34
C ARG A 2 -41.79 -11.97 43.61
N PRO A 3 -40.62 -12.56 43.87
CA PRO A 3 -39.40 -11.79 44.07
C PRO A 3 -38.86 -11.22 42.78
N ASP A 4 -38.38 -9.98 42.88
CA ASP A 4 -37.75 -9.15 41.86
C ASP A 4 -36.41 -9.76 41.39
N PRO A 5 -36.11 -9.83 40.09
CA PRO A 5 -34.81 -10.33 39.65
C PRO A 5 -33.74 -9.25 39.79
N THR A 6 -32.72 -9.56 40.59
CA THR A 6 -31.51 -8.77 40.76
C THR A 6 -30.82 -8.53 39.41
N PRO A 7 -30.33 -7.31 39.09
CA PRO A 7 -29.59 -7.04 37.88
C PRO A 7 -28.20 -7.70 37.91
N ARG A 8 -27.84 -8.40 36.84
CA ARG A 8 -26.49 -8.93 36.63
C ARG A 8 -25.49 -7.79 36.40
N PRO A 9 -24.28 -7.89 36.93
CA PRO A 9 -23.26 -6.89 36.68
C PRO A 9 -22.85 -6.93 35.19
N ALA A 10 -22.77 -5.74 34.56
CA ALA A 10 -22.23 -5.55 33.24
C ALA A 10 -20.74 -5.92 33.23
N HIS A 11 -20.36 -6.93 32.45
CA HIS A 11 -18.96 -7.21 32.16
C HIS A 11 -18.44 -6.11 31.21
N SER A 12 -17.70 -5.15 31.79
CA SER A 12 -16.90 -4.23 31.00
C SER A 12 -15.72 -5.03 30.42
N HIS A 13 -15.74 -5.29 29.14
CA HIS A 13 -14.56 -5.74 28.40
C HIS A 13 -13.67 -4.53 28.17
N ASP A 14 -12.88 -4.19 29.20
CA ASP A 14 -11.72 -3.32 29.03
C ASP A 14 -10.67 -4.10 28.24
N HIS A 15 -10.70 -3.93 26.91
CA HIS A 15 -9.56 -4.27 26.08
C HIS A 15 -8.51 -3.17 26.27
N PRO A 16 -7.29 -3.50 26.69
CA PRO A 16 -6.25 -2.51 26.78
C PRO A 16 -5.98 -1.98 25.36
N HIS A 17 -6.31 -0.71 25.12
CA HIS A 17 -5.82 0.02 23.97
C HIS A 17 -4.30 0.08 24.09
N VAL A 18 -3.62 -0.85 23.42
CA VAL A 18 -2.18 -0.75 23.18
C VAL A 18 -1.96 0.39 22.19
N GLY A 19 -1.99 1.60 22.72
CA GLY A 19 -1.56 2.82 22.05
C GLY A 19 -0.04 2.86 22.00
N GLY A 20 0.56 2.02 21.18
CA GLY A 20 1.96 2.09 20.81
C GLY A 20 2.05 2.57 19.37
N ARG A 21 2.26 3.87 19.12
CA ARG A 21 2.74 4.38 17.84
C ARG A 21 4.20 3.96 17.68
N GLY A 22 4.41 2.67 17.48
CA GLY A 22 5.69 2.14 17.04
C GLY A 22 5.68 2.15 15.52
N THR A 23 6.40 3.06 14.92
CA THR A 23 6.88 2.94 13.53
C THR A 23 7.91 1.78 13.51
N GLY A 24 7.44 0.58 13.82
CA GLY A 24 8.26 -0.63 13.88
C GLY A 24 8.46 -1.20 12.47
N ALA A 25 9.04 -0.41 11.56
CA ALA A 25 9.60 -0.97 10.36
C ALA A 25 10.66 -1.99 10.76
N LEU A 26 10.58 -3.21 10.24
CA LEU A 26 11.64 -4.19 10.42
C LEU A 26 12.95 -3.60 9.90
N PRO A 27 14.07 -3.72 10.64
CA PRO A 27 15.34 -3.26 10.12
C PRO A 27 15.67 -4.05 8.84
N ARG A 28 16.02 -3.31 7.77
CA ARG A 28 16.51 -3.93 6.53
C ARG A 28 17.70 -4.80 6.84
N ARG A 29 17.62 -6.09 6.56
CA ARG A 29 18.75 -7.00 6.71
C ARG A 29 19.77 -6.72 5.60
N PRO A 30 21.08 -6.66 5.89
CA PRO A 30 22.10 -6.53 4.87
C PRO A 30 21.93 -7.62 3.79
N GLY A 31 21.99 -7.22 2.52
CA GLY A 31 21.83 -8.13 1.37
C GLY A 31 20.40 -8.51 1.00
N ARG A 32 19.38 -7.97 1.69
CA ARG A 32 17.96 -8.17 1.32
C ARG A 32 17.37 -6.88 0.75
N ALA A 33 16.46 -7.00 -0.19
CA ALA A 33 15.77 -5.89 -0.80
C ALA A 33 14.92 -5.09 0.20
N LEU A 34 14.78 -3.78 0.00
CA LEU A 34 13.71 -3.01 0.62
C LEU A 34 12.37 -3.50 0.07
N ARG A 35 11.39 -3.75 0.92
CA ARG A 35 10.05 -4.20 0.52
C ARG A 35 9.05 -3.12 0.83
N ILE A 36 8.30 -2.67 -0.19
CA ILE A 36 7.26 -1.65 -0.06
C ILE A 36 5.94 -2.24 -0.55
N GLY A 37 4.94 -2.28 0.34
CA GLY A 37 3.58 -2.67 0.02
C GLY A 37 2.78 -1.51 -0.56
N ILE A 38 2.02 -1.74 -1.62
CA ILE A 38 1.14 -0.76 -2.26
C ILE A 38 -0.28 -1.29 -2.19
N GLY A 39 -1.07 -0.72 -1.29
CA GLY A 39 -2.47 -1.09 -1.04
C GLY A 39 -3.45 -0.01 -1.45
N GLY A 40 -4.73 -0.35 -1.49
CA GLY A 40 -5.81 0.60 -1.77
C GLY A 40 -6.99 -0.01 -2.50
N PRO A 41 -8.12 0.72 -2.63
CA PRO A 41 -9.33 0.24 -3.28
C PRO A 41 -9.13 -0.16 -4.74
N VAL A 42 -10.04 -0.99 -5.26
CA VAL A 42 -10.14 -1.27 -6.69
C VAL A 42 -10.28 0.05 -7.45
N GLY A 43 -9.55 0.17 -8.56
CA GLY A 43 -9.60 1.35 -9.41
C GLY A 43 -8.88 2.58 -8.88
N SER A 44 -8.24 2.56 -7.69
CA SER A 44 -7.48 3.72 -7.17
C SER A 44 -6.23 4.06 -7.98
N GLY A 45 -5.75 3.13 -8.83
CA GLY A 45 -4.57 3.30 -9.66
C GLY A 45 -3.29 2.73 -9.07
N LYS A 46 -3.37 1.72 -8.21
CA LYS A 46 -2.21 1.00 -7.65
C LYS A 46 -1.29 0.46 -8.72
N THR A 47 -1.82 -0.35 -9.64
CA THR A 47 -1.07 -0.98 -10.72
C THR A 47 -0.42 0.06 -11.63
N ALA A 48 -1.14 1.15 -11.94
CA ALA A 48 -0.58 2.26 -12.70
C ALA A 48 0.56 2.97 -11.95
N LEU A 49 0.45 3.11 -10.62
CA LEU A 49 1.52 3.66 -9.77
C LEU A 49 2.72 2.71 -9.73
N VAL A 50 2.51 1.40 -9.55
CA VAL A 50 3.58 0.39 -9.63
C VAL A 50 4.33 0.50 -10.96
N ALA A 51 3.59 0.55 -12.08
CA ALA A 51 4.17 0.70 -13.41
C ALA A 51 4.97 2.01 -13.56
N ALA A 52 4.47 3.13 -13.04
CA ALA A 52 5.17 4.41 -13.06
C ALA A 52 6.47 4.35 -12.24
N LEU A 53 6.41 3.81 -11.02
CA LEU A 53 7.59 3.63 -10.16
C LEU A 53 8.63 2.71 -10.80
N CYS A 54 8.20 1.60 -11.40
CA CYS A 54 9.11 0.70 -12.10
C CYS A 54 9.83 1.42 -13.26
N ARG A 55 9.11 2.13 -14.12
CA ARG A 55 9.72 2.89 -15.23
C ARG A 55 10.69 3.95 -14.74
N THR A 56 10.37 4.61 -13.65
CA THR A 56 11.17 5.72 -13.12
C THR A 56 12.41 5.23 -12.35
N LEU A 57 12.30 4.10 -11.65
CA LEU A 57 13.36 3.62 -10.76
C LEU A 57 14.23 2.52 -11.37
N ALA A 58 13.74 1.72 -12.33
CA ALA A 58 14.51 0.62 -12.93
C ALA A 58 15.82 1.06 -13.63
N PRO A 59 15.96 2.29 -14.15
CA PRO A 59 17.24 2.74 -14.71
C PRO A 59 18.38 2.85 -13.66
N GLU A 60 18.05 2.95 -12.40
CA GLU A 60 19.01 3.19 -11.30
C GLU A 60 18.99 2.11 -10.21
N LEU A 61 17.93 1.32 -10.11
CA LEU A 61 17.71 0.31 -9.09
C LEU A 61 17.43 -1.06 -9.68
N SER A 62 17.99 -2.09 -9.08
CA SER A 62 17.56 -3.47 -9.32
C SER A 62 16.27 -3.74 -8.57
N LEU A 63 15.14 -3.82 -9.28
CA LEU A 63 13.84 -3.99 -8.65
C LEU A 63 13.04 -5.16 -9.22
N ALA A 64 12.09 -5.66 -8.43
CA ALA A 64 11.12 -6.68 -8.80
C ALA A 64 9.73 -6.34 -8.24
N VAL A 65 8.70 -7.00 -8.74
CA VAL A 65 7.30 -6.79 -8.34
C VAL A 65 6.65 -8.11 -8.00
N VAL A 66 5.87 -8.11 -6.92
CA VAL A 66 4.91 -9.16 -6.58
C VAL A 66 3.52 -8.55 -6.63
N THR A 67 2.63 -9.11 -7.46
CA THR A 67 1.21 -8.70 -7.51
C THR A 67 0.36 -9.73 -6.81
N ASN A 68 -0.67 -9.28 -6.10
CA ASN A 68 -1.66 -10.12 -5.48
C ASN A 68 -3.01 -9.89 -6.14
N ASP A 69 -3.65 -10.96 -6.59
CA ASP A 69 -5.01 -10.89 -7.12
C ASP A 69 -5.82 -12.11 -6.64
N ILE A 70 -7.15 -11.98 -6.68
CA ILE A 70 -8.05 -13.00 -6.12
C ILE A 70 -8.09 -14.24 -7.02
N TYR A 71 -8.27 -14.05 -8.33
CA TYR A 71 -8.47 -15.14 -9.31
C TYR A 71 -7.76 -14.92 -10.65
N THR A 72 -6.99 -13.84 -10.78
CA THR A 72 -6.40 -13.45 -12.08
C THR A 72 -4.93 -13.06 -11.91
N THR A 73 -4.23 -12.99 -13.03
CA THR A 73 -2.89 -12.43 -13.12
C THR A 73 -2.91 -11.07 -13.82
N GLU A 74 -4.08 -10.39 -13.83
CA GLU A 74 -4.33 -9.22 -14.66
C GLU A 74 -3.34 -8.07 -14.39
N ASP A 75 -3.02 -7.82 -13.11
CA ASP A 75 -2.06 -6.78 -12.73
C ASP A 75 -0.64 -7.14 -13.19
N ALA A 76 -0.22 -8.40 -13.05
CA ALA A 76 1.06 -8.87 -13.59
C ALA A 76 1.09 -8.78 -15.11
N ASP A 77 0.03 -9.24 -15.78
CA ASP A 77 -0.11 -9.19 -17.23
C ASP A 77 -0.11 -7.75 -17.76
N PHE A 78 -0.69 -6.81 -17.02
CA PHE A 78 -0.62 -5.39 -17.34
C PHE A 78 0.82 -4.89 -17.35
N LEU A 79 1.61 -5.22 -16.33
CA LEU A 79 3.03 -4.83 -16.23
C LEU A 79 3.85 -5.45 -17.37
N LEU A 80 3.62 -6.72 -17.69
CA LEU A 80 4.32 -7.44 -18.73
C LEU A 80 3.96 -6.92 -20.14
N ARG A 81 2.66 -6.77 -20.44
CA ARG A 81 2.18 -6.25 -21.74
C ARG A 81 2.66 -4.83 -22.03
N ASN A 82 2.85 -4.02 -20.99
CA ASN A 82 3.36 -2.67 -21.12
C ASN A 82 4.90 -2.59 -21.09
N GLY A 83 5.61 -3.73 -21.08
CA GLY A 83 7.07 -3.77 -21.10
C GLY A 83 7.73 -3.02 -19.93
N VAL A 84 7.07 -2.98 -18.78
CA VAL A 84 7.52 -2.21 -17.62
C VAL A 84 8.74 -2.84 -16.98
N LEU A 85 8.74 -4.19 -16.91
CA LEU A 85 9.84 -5.00 -16.40
C LEU A 85 9.96 -6.29 -17.24
N ALA A 86 11.14 -6.92 -17.17
CA ALA A 86 11.34 -8.26 -17.71
C ALA A 86 10.51 -9.29 -16.90
N ALA A 87 10.02 -10.33 -17.58
CA ALA A 87 9.07 -11.28 -17.00
C ALA A 87 9.60 -11.99 -15.73
N GLU A 88 10.89 -12.28 -15.70
CA GLU A 88 11.54 -12.89 -14.54
C GLU A 88 11.52 -12.03 -13.27
N ARG A 89 11.23 -10.71 -13.39
CA ARG A 89 11.15 -9.75 -12.29
C ARG A 89 9.74 -9.54 -11.75
N VAL A 90 8.76 -10.23 -12.31
CA VAL A 90 7.35 -10.13 -11.90
C VAL A 90 6.87 -11.49 -11.43
N ARG A 91 6.23 -11.55 -10.27
CA ARG A 91 5.54 -12.73 -9.74
C ARG A 91 4.10 -12.38 -9.41
N ALA A 92 3.18 -13.22 -9.87
CA ALA A 92 1.77 -13.16 -9.46
C ALA A 92 1.54 -14.16 -8.33
N VAL A 93 0.86 -13.72 -7.28
CA VAL A 93 0.39 -14.57 -6.18
C VAL A 93 -1.14 -14.57 -6.21
N GLU A 94 -1.72 -15.74 -6.46
CA GLU A 94 -3.17 -15.93 -6.37
C GLU A 94 -3.56 -16.10 -4.90
N THR A 95 -4.36 -15.18 -4.38
CA THR A 95 -4.66 -15.11 -2.94
C THR A 95 -5.94 -15.84 -2.56
N GLY A 96 -6.68 -16.40 -3.53
CA GLY A 96 -7.98 -16.99 -3.28
C GLY A 96 -9.02 -15.97 -2.82
N ALA A 97 -10.06 -16.44 -2.14
CA ALA A 97 -11.24 -15.61 -1.81
C ALA A 97 -10.99 -14.45 -0.82
N CYS A 98 -9.80 -14.36 -0.22
CA CYS A 98 -9.52 -13.31 0.78
C CYS A 98 -8.12 -12.68 0.60
N PRO A 99 -7.99 -11.64 -0.24
CA PRO A 99 -6.71 -10.99 -0.52
C PRO A 99 -6.06 -10.34 0.71
N HIS A 100 -6.81 -9.93 1.72
CA HIS A 100 -6.27 -9.41 2.98
C HIS A 100 -5.43 -10.43 3.73
N THR A 101 -5.85 -11.70 3.72
CA THR A 101 -5.15 -12.77 4.44
C THR A 101 -3.73 -12.90 3.93
N ALA A 102 -3.53 -12.91 2.61
CA ALA A 102 -2.22 -13.13 2.00
C ALA A 102 -1.19 -12.02 2.26
N ILE A 103 -1.64 -10.79 2.53
CA ILE A 103 -0.74 -9.66 2.80
C ILE A 103 -0.61 -9.33 4.29
N ARG A 104 -1.49 -9.89 5.16
CA ARG A 104 -1.56 -9.52 6.57
C ARG A 104 -1.47 -10.70 7.53
N ASP A 105 -2.31 -11.73 7.34
CA ASP A 105 -2.52 -12.78 8.33
C ASP A 105 -1.69 -14.04 8.01
N ASP A 106 -1.71 -14.52 6.77
CA ASP A 106 -0.87 -15.61 6.25
C ASP A 106 -0.05 -15.12 5.04
N ILE A 107 1.11 -14.60 5.33
CA ILE A 107 2.00 -13.99 4.35
C ILE A 107 2.92 -14.98 3.64
N SER A 108 2.76 -16.28 3.87
CA SER A 108 3.70 -17.34 3.42
C SER A 108 3.93 -17.30 1.92
N ALA A 109 2.86 -17.28 1.11
CA ALA A 109 2.97 -17.27 -0.35
C ALA A 109 3.70 -16.01 -0.88
N ASN A 110 3.46 -14.86 -0.28
CA ASN A 110 4.15 -13.62 -0.65
C ASN A 110 5.63 -13.64 -0.22
N LEU A 111 5.95 -14.20 0.95
CA LEU A 111 7.34 -14.36 1.38
C LEU A 111 8.08 -15.33 0.45
N GLU A 112 7.48 -16.45 0.08
CA GLU A 112 8.04 -17.39 -0.89
C GLU A 112 8.33 -16.71 -2.23
N ALA A 113 7.38 -15.95 -2.77
CA ALA A 113 7.56 -15.21 -4.03
C ALA A 113 8.72 -14.21 -3.95
N VAL A 114 8.84 -13.47 -2.83
CA VAL A 114 9.95 -12.53 -2.61
C VAL A 114 11.28 -13.27 -2.49
N GLU A 115 11.34 -14.37 -1.73
CA GLU A 115 12.56 -15.15 -1.52
C GLU A 115 13.02 -15.84 -2.82
N GLU A 116 12.09 -16.31 -3.66
CA GLU A 116 12.39 -16.83 -4.99
C GLU A 116 13.02 -15.74 -5.88
N LEU A 117 12.43 -14.54 -5.92
CA LEU A 117 12.99 -13.42 -6.68
C LEU A 117 14.39 -13.04 -6.19
N GLU A 118 14.61 -12.98 -4.87
CA GLU A 118 15.92 -12.65 -4.30
C GLU A 118 16.96 -13.76 -4.52
N ALA A 119 16.53 -15.02 -4.68
CA ALA A 119 17.42 -16.17 -4.93
C ALA A 119 17.79 -16.33 -6.42
N THR A 120 16.89 -15.98 -7.32
CA THR A 120 17.04 -16.22 -8.78
C THR A 120 17.58 -15.02 -9.54
N LEU A 121 17.41 -13.81 -9.01
CA LEU A 121 17.85 -12.56 -9.65
C LEU A 121 19.18 -12.06 -9.05
N PRO A 122 19.94 -11.22 -9.78
CA PRO A 122 21.00 -10.43 -9.18
C PRO A 122 20.50 -9.66 -7.95
N PRO A 123 21.39 -9.22 -7.02
CA PRO A 123 20.95 -8.52 -5.82
C PRO A 123 19.92 -7.43 -6.11
N LEU A 124 18.79 -7.52 -5.43
CA LEU A 124 17.69 -6.58 -5.56
C LEU A 124 17.82 -5.44 -4.54
N ASP A 125 17.58 -4.21 -4.99
CA ASP A 125 17.48 -3.04 -4.11
C ASP A 125 16.07 -2.90 -3.55
N LEU A 126 15.04 -3.18 -4.38
CA LEU A 126 13.63 -2.93 -4.08
C LEU A 126 12.74 -4.05 -4.57
N VAL A 127 11.79 -4.46 -3.74
CA VAL A 127 10.62 -5.26 -4.16
C VAL A 127 9.35 -4.47 -3.84
N LEU A 128 8.53 -4.21 -4.86
CA LEU A 128 7.20 -3.66 -4.71
C LEU A 128 6.19 -4.80 -4.60
N LEU A 129 5.33 -4.75 -3.60
CA LEU A 129 4.25 -5.73 -3.41
C LEU A 129 2.91 -5.02 -3.57
N GLU A 130 2.16 -5.33 -4.61
CA GLU A 130 0.82 -4.79 -4.83
C GLU A 130 -0.23 -5.68 -4.18
N SER A 131 -1.16 -5.09 -3.41
CA SER A 131 -2.31 -5.82 -2.89
C SER A 131 -3.37 -6.00 -3.97
N GLY A 132 -4.14 -7.06 -3.91
CA GLY A 132 -5.41 -7.15 -4.60
C GLY A 132 -6.30 -5.95 -4.29
N GLY A 133 -7.21 -5.62 -5.21
CA GLY A 133 -8.12 -4.49 -5.02
C GLY A 133 -9.02 -4.68 -3.81
N ASP A 134 -8.94 -3.78 -2.85
CA ASP A 134 -9.59 -3.90 -1.56
C ASP A 134 -10.23 -2.59 -1.09
N ASN A 135 -10.88 -2.64 0.06
CA ASN A 135 -11.45 -1.46 0.70
C ASN A 135 -10.39 -0.68 1.51
N LEU A 136 -10.80 0.28 2.33
CA LEU A 136 -9.90 1.12 3.13
C LEU A 136 -9.20 0.38 4.30
N THR A 137 -9.37 -0.94 4.44
CA THR A 137 -8.81 -1.73 5.53
C THR A 137 -7.55 -2.52 5.16
N ALA A 138 -7.17 -2.56 3.87
CA ALA A 138 -5.98 -3.26 3.41
C ALA A 138 -4.72 -2.71 4.06
N THR A 139 -4.08 -3.51 4.90
CA THR A 139 -2.79 -3.22 5.51
C THR A 139 -1.89 -4.42 5.36
N PHE A 140 -0.61 -4.16 5.09
CA PHE A 140 0.40 -5.20 5.02
C PHE A 140 0.95 -5.55 6.40
N SER A 141 1.24 -6.82 6.60
CA SER A 141 2.05 -7.26 7.73
C SER A 141 3.43 -6.62 7.70
N ARG A 142 3.91 -6.14 8.84
CA ARG A 142 5.29 -5.66 8.98
C ARG A 142 6.32 -6.80 8.84
N GLY A 143 5.90 -8.05 8.95
CA GLY A 143 6.72 -9.21 8.58
C GLY A 143 6.96 -9.34 7.08
N LEU A 144 6.06 -8.80 6.26
CA LEU A 144 6.14 -8.87 4.80
C LEU A 144 6.82 -7.62 4.22
N VAL A 145 6.46 -6.42 4.67
CA VAL A 145 6.95 -5.16 4.11
C VAL A 145 7.59 -4.25 5.16
N HIS A 146 8.58 -3.46 4.73
CA HIS A 146 9.22 -2.45 5.57
C HIS A 146 8.39 -1.17 5.63
N HIS A 147 7.82 -0.76 4.47
CA HIS A 147 6.97 0.42 4.34
C HIS A 147 5.70 0.09 3.56
N GLN A 148 4.66 0.87 3.79
CA GLN A 148 3.39 0.77 3.09
C GLN A 148 3.00 2.11 2.47
N ILE A 149 2.68 2.10 1.18
CA ILE A 149 1.96 3.15 0.47
C ILE A 149 0.48 2.74 0.43
N PHE A 150 -0.42 3.65 0.76
CA PHE A 150 -1.84 3.44 0.54
C PHE A 150 -2.37 4.43 -0.48
N VAL A 151 -3.02 3.92 -1.53
CA VAL A 151 -3.50 4.72 -2.66
C VAL A 151 -5.02 4.82 -2.59
N ILE A 152 -5.53 6.04 -2.52
CA ILE A 152 -6.94 6.36 -2.75
C ILE A 152 -7.03 7.30 -3.95
N ASP A 153 -8.21 7.56 -4.48
CA ASP A 153 -8.40 8.52 -5.56
C ASP A 153 -9.53 9.52 -5.27
N VAL A 154 -9.57 10.57 -6.07
CA VAL A 154 -10.57 11.64 -5.92
C VAL A 154 -11.99 11.19 -6.31
N ALA A 155 -12.13 10.14 -7.14
CA ALA A 155 -13.44 9.64 -7.58
C ALA A 155 -14.24 8.98 -6.43
N GLY A 156 -13.55 8.54 -5.38
CA GLY A 156 -14.18 8.09 -4.13
C GLY A 156 -14.86 9.22 -3.34
N GLY A 157 -14.64 10.47 -3.73
CA GLY A 157 -15.14 11.69 -3.11
C GLY A 157 -14.23 12.26 -2.03
N ASP A 158 -14.38 13.55 -1.77
CA ASP A 158 -13.54 14.32 -0.82
C ASP A 158 -13.63 13.85 0.64
N LYS A 159 -14.63 13.05 0.96
CA LYS A 159 -14.87 12.53 2.32
C LYS A 159 -14.07 11.28 2.66
N VAL A 160 -13.39 10.66 1.68
CA VAL A 160 -12.66 9.41 1.91
C VAL A 160 -11.58 9.56 2.99
N PRO A 161 -10.70 10.58 2.97
CA PRO A 161 -9.71 10.74 4.03
C PRO A 161 -10.33 10.90 5.43
N ARG A 162 -11.45 11.64 5.54
CA ARG A 162 -12.15 11.87 6.81
C ARG A 162 -12.79 10.60 7.37
N LYS A 163 -13.33 9.72 6.50
CA LYS A 163 -13.84 8.41 6.92
C LYS A 163 -12.73 7.57 7.53
N GLY A 164 -11.51 7.71 7.03
CA GLY A 164 -10.36 6.99 7.53
C GLY A 164 -10.41 5.51 7.17
N GLY A 165 -9.88 4.70 8.05
CA GLY A 165 -9.64 3.28 7.90
C GLY A 165 -8.15 2.99 8.08
N PRO A 166 -7.77 1.77 8.46
CA PRO A 166 -6.37 1.44 8.76
C PRO A 166 -5.41 1.80 7.62
N GLY A 167 -5.78 1.55 6.36
CA GLY A 167 -4.97 1.91 5.21
C GLY A 167 -4.68 3.42 5.14
N VAL A 168 -5.71 4.26 5.35
CA VAL A 168 -5.54 5.73 5.33
C VAL A 168 -4.73 6.22 6.53
N THR A 169 -5.00 5.68 7.73
CA THR A 169 -4.47 6.25 8.99
C THR A 169 -3.09 5.73 9.38
N SER A 170 -2.70 4.52 8.95
CA SER A 170 -1.49 3.85 9.42
C SER A 170 -0.43 3.58 8.34
N ALA A 171 -0.73 3.77 7.05
CA ALA A 171 0.27 3.64 6.00
C ALA A 171 1.38 4.68 6.16
N ASP A 172 2.61 4.33 5.82
CA ASP A 172 3.77 5.24 5.92
C ASP A 172 3.62 6.41 4.93
N LEU A 173 3.01 6.18 3.77
CA LEU A 173 2.63 7.21 2.80
C LEU A 173 1.18 7.02 2.35
N LEU A 174 0.39 8.10 2.36
CA LEU A 174 -0.91 8.17 1.68
C LEU A 174 -0.75 8.88 0.33
N VAL A 175 -1.19 8.24 -0.73
CA VAL A 175 -1.27 8.83 -2.08
C VAL A 175 -2.73 9.08 -2.43
N ILE A 176 -3.07 10.34 -2.73
CA ILE A 176 -4.38 10.76 -3.27
C ILE A 176 -4.20 10.95 -4.77
N ASN A 177 -4.65 9.97 -5.54
CA ASN A 177 -4.40 9.89 -6.97
C ASN A 177 -5.54 10.49 -7.81
N LYS A 178 -5.32 10.59 -9.12
CA LYS A 178 -6.26 11.10 -10.15
C LYS A 178 -6.74 12.54 -9.86
N THR A 179 -5.86 13.36 -9.33
CA THR A 179 -6.20 14.76 -8.97
C THR A 179 -6.65 15.61 -10.16
N ASP A 180 -6.32 15.19 -11.38
CA ASP A 180 -6.81 15.77 -12.63
C ASP A 180 -8.33 15.61 -12.81
N LEU A 181 -8.94 14.59 -12.20
CA LEU A 181 -10.39 14.34 -12.23
C LEU A 181 -11.17 15.08 -11.13
N ALA A 182 -10.49 15.75 -10.19
CA ALA A 182 -11.17 16.40 -9.06
C ALA A 182 -12.30 17.35 -9.48
N PRO A 183 -12.14 18.22 -10.52
CA PRO A 183 -13.23 19.08 -10.96
C PRO A 183 -14.44 18.32 -11.54
N GLN A 184 -14.19 17.22 -12.24
CA GLN A 184 -15.23 16.40 -12.90
C GLN A 184 -16.08 15.63 -11.88
N VAL A 185 -15.46 15.21 -10.76
CA VAL A 185 -16.15 14.45 -9.70
C VAL A 185 -16.59 15.32 -8.53
N GLY A 186 -16.36 16.63 -8.60
CA GLY A 186 -16.71 17.59 -7.56
C GLY A 186 -15.94 17.38 -6.24
N ALA A 187 -14.72 16.84 -6.31
CA ALA A 187 -13.88 16.64 -5.13
C ALA A 187 -13.05 17.90 -4.83
N ASP A 188 -13.08 18.33 -3.56
CA ASP A 188 -12.26 19.44 -3.07
C ASP A 188 -10.94 18.91 -2.50
N LEU A 189 -9.84 19.19 -3.21
CA LEU A 189 -8.50 18.72 -2.80
C LEU A 189 -8.04 19.37 -1.49
N ALA A 190 -8.45 20.61 -1.19
CA ALA A 190 -8.10 21.25 0.07
C ALA A 190 -8.82 20.60 1.26
N VAL A 191 -10.07 20.17 1.05
CA VAL A 191 -10.81 19.37 2.04
C VAL A 191 -10.13 18.02 2.25
N MET A 192 -9.72 17.34 1.18
CA MET A 192 -9.01 16.06 1.27
C MET A 192 -7.69 16.19 2.01
N ASP A 193 -6.89 17.23 1.74
CA ASP A 193 -5.61 17.47 2.42
C ASP A 193 -5.81 17.72 3.92
N ARG A 194 -6.70 18.66 4.26
CA ARG A 194 -7.02 18.97 5.65
C ARG A 194 -7.47 17.71 6.42
N ASP A 195 -8.40 16.95 5.85
CA ASP A 195 -8.97 15.79 6.50
C ASP A 195 -7.98 14.63 6.59
N ALA A 196 -7.10 14.44 5.59
CA ALA A 196 -6.02 13.49 5.63
C ALA A 196 -5.02 13.83 6.73
N ARG A 197 -4.55 15.09 6.82
CA ARG A 197 -3.62 15.54 7.87
C ARG A 197 -4.22 15.40 9.26
N ALA A 198 -5.50 15.74 9.43
CA ALA A 198 -6.20 15.57 10.69
C ALA A 198 -6.23 14.11 11.18
N LYS A 199 -6.25 13.14 10.25
CA LYS A 199 -6.24 11.69 10.57
C LYS A 199 -4.86 11.10 10.74
N ARG A 200 -3.85 11.65 10.05
CA ARG A 200 -2.52 11.07 9.91
C ARG A 200 -1.45 11.77 10.77
N GLY A 201 -1.72 12.99 11.23
CA GLY A 201 -0.71 13.82 11.90
C GLY A 201 0.44 14.14 10.94
N ASP A 202 1.66 13.81 11.34
CA ASP A 202 2.89 14.11 10.59
C ASP A 202 3.20 13.10 9.46
N LEU A 203 2.40 12.04 9.32
CA LEU A 203 2.60 11.07 8.24
C LEU A 203 2.33 11.69 6.86
N PRO A 204 3.22 11.47 5.88
CA PRO A 204 3.16 12.17 4.60
C PRO A 204 1.91 11.83 3.78
N VAL A 205 1.41 12.85 3.08
CA VAL A 205 0.32 12.78 2.11
C VAL A 205 0.81 13.40 0.81
N LEU A 206 0.69 12.67 -0.30
CA LEU A 206 1.02 13.16 -1.63
C LEU A 206 -0.21 13.14 -2.54
N PHE A 207 -0.34 14.18 -3.34
CA PHE A 207 -1.38 14.32 -4.36
C PHE A 207 -0.74 14.04 -5.73
N THR A 208 -1.31 13.08 -6.47
CA THR A 208 -0.76 12.66 -7.76
C THR A 208 -1.79 12.68 -8.87
N SER A 209 -1.30 12.80 -10.10
CA SER A 209 -2.04 12.50 -11.32
C SER A 209 -1.07 11.82 -12.28
N LEU A 210 -1.18 10.52 -12.44
CA LEU A 210 -0.30 9.76 -13.33
C LEU A 210 -0.50 10.11 -14.81
N VAL A 211 -1.58 10.84 -15.13
CA VAL A 211 -1.79 11.40 -16.48
C VAL A 211 -0.93 12.64 -16.68
N ARG A 212 -0.80 13.51 -15.67
CA ARG A 212 0.01 14.73 -15.73
C ARG A 212 1.48 14.49 -15.45
N ASP A 213 1.76 13.59 -14.51
CA ASP A 213 3.11 13.14 -14.16
C ASP A 213 3.20 11.60 -14.25
N PRO A 214 3.50 11.06 -15.45
CA PRO A 214 3.65 9.63 -15.64
C PRO A 214 4.84 8.99 -14.90
N THR A 215 5.72 9.83 -14.32
CA THR A 215 6.90 9.39 -13.57
C THR A 215 6.62 9.17 -12.10
N ALA A 216 5.48 9.65 -11.60
CA ALA A 216 5.17 9.69 -10.17
C ALA A 216 6.33 10.27 -9.34
N ALA A 217 6.90 11.39 -9.77
CA ALA A 217 8.17 11.92 -9.29
C ALA A 217 8.26 12.04 -7.77
N ASP A 218 7.21 12.58 -7.13
CA ASP A 218 7.19 12.77 -5.68
C ASP A 218 7.14 11.43 -4.92
N VAL A 219 6.39 10.44 -5.45
CA VAL A 219 6.33 9.11 -4.84
C VAL A 219 7.66 8.38 -5.04
N ALA A 220 8.27 8.50 -6.23
CA ALA A 220 9.60 7.94 -6.49
C ALA A 220 10.67 8.58 -5.59
N ALA A 221 10.60 9.88 -5.33
CA ALA A 221 11.49 10.55 -4.38
C ALA A 221 11.33 10.01 -2.95
N TRP A 222 10.09 9.78 -2.52
CA TRP A 222 9.82 9.16 -1.22
C TRP A 222 10.40 7.73 -1.13
N VAL A 223 10.27 6.93 -2.20
CA VAL A 223 10.89 5.57 -2.26
C VAL A 223 12.41 5.65 -2.14
N ARG A 224 13.07 6.61 -2.83
CA ARG A 224 14.52 6.84 -2.70
C ARG A 224 14.92 7.19 -1.27
N GLN A 225 14.14 8.03 -0.58
CA GLN A 225 14.38 8.36 0.83
C GLN A 225 14.31 7.11 1.71
N CYS A 226 13.33 6.21 1.50
CA CYS A 226 13.25 4.93 2.22
C CYS A 226 14.46 4.01 1.97
N LEU A 227 15.07 4.09 0.77
CA LEU A 227 16.30 3.37 0.43
C LEU A 227 17.57 4.01 0.99
N GLY A 228 17.49 5.26 1.46
CA GLY A 228 18.66 6.06 1.85
C GLY A 228 19.51 6.52 0.65
N VAL A 229 18.90 6.58 -0.54
CA VAL A 229 19.55 7.08 -1.76
C VAL A 229 19.21 8.57 -1.91
N PRO A 230 20.21 9.46 -2.17
CA PRO A 230 19.93 10.87 -2.39
C PRO A 230 19.00 11.08 -3.59
N ALA A 231 18.08 12.06 -3.48
CA ALA A 231 17.33 12.53 -4.64
C ALA A 231 18.32 13.13 -5.67
N ARG A 232 18.25 12.67 -6.90
CA ARG A 232 19.01 13.25 -8.03
C ARG A 232 18.25 14.40 -8.64
#